data_ebf3acf5804594b27643e2e39dce0586
#
_entry.id   ebf3acf5804594b27643e2e39dce0586
#
_cell.length_a   1.000
_cell.length_b   1.000
_cell.length_c   1.000
_cell.angle_alpha   90.00
_cell.angle_beta   90.00
_cell.angle_gamma   90.00
#
_symmetry.space_group_name_H-M   'P 1'
#
loop_
_entity.id
_entity.type
_entity.pdbx_description
1 polymer ?
#
loop_
_entity_poly.entity_id
_entity_poly.type
_entity_poly.pdbx_seq_one_letter_code
_entity_poly.pdbx_strand_id
1 'polypeptide(L)' 'RYAKGFTQLLGSLTVSVSDTFRWRLISHFGRKNYYLARRGAWLIKPADQQFIIHLAKECGLQLDDYFDDYVDGYNWGE' A
#
# COMPACT_ATOMS: atom_id res chain seq x y z
N ARG A 1 -5.30 9.97 8.84
CA ARG A 1 -3.93 10.06 8.31
C ARG A 1 -3.85 9.28 7.01
N TYR A 2 -3.20 9.86 6.01
CA TYR A 2 -3.03 9.25 4.69
C TYR A 2 -1.63 8.67 4.57
N ALA A 3 -1.50 7.54 3.88
CA ALA A 3 -0.21 6.91 3.65
C ALA A 3 0.31 7.25 2.27
N LYS A 4 1.65 7.29 2.13
CA LYS A 4 2.34 7.58 0.89
C LYS A 4 3.32 6.47 0.57
N GLY A 5 2.98 5.65 -0.41
CA GLY A 5 3.90 4.64 -0.89
C GLY A 5 4.02 3.41 -0.01
N PHE A 6 4.38 2.30 -0.61
CA PHE A 6 4.62 1.05 0.13
C PHE A 6 5.72 0.23 -0.56
N THR A 7 6.78 0.92 -1.01
CA THR A 7 7.89 0.24 -1.68
C THR A 7 8.66 -0.67 -0.73
N GLN A 8 8.81 -0.25 0.54
CA GLN A 8 9.48 -1.07 1.53
C GLN A 8 8.68 -2.33 1.84
N LEU A 9 7.36 -2.20 1.89
CA LEU A 9 6.49 -3.34 2.09
C LEU A 9 6.70 -4.38 0.99
N LEU A 10 6.69 -3.94 -0.25
CA LEU A 10 6.90 -4.85 -1.39
C LEU A 10 8.27 -5.49 -1.35
N GLY A 11 9.29 -4.74 -0.94
CA GLY A 11 10.64 -5.26 -0.84
C GLY A 11 10.82 -6.31 0.26
N SER A 12 9.88 -6.38 1.20
CA SER A 12 9.93 -7.33 2.30
C SER A 12 9.25 -8.67 1.97
N LEU A 13 8.58 -8.76 0.83
CA LEU A 13 7.87 -9.96 0.43
C LEU A 13 8.78 -10.91 -0.34
N THR A 14 8.51 -12.21 -0.21
CA THR A 14 9.20 -13.19 -1.04
C THR A 14 8.66 -13.07 -2.47
N VAL A 15 9.41 -13.61 -3.43
CA VAL A 15 9.04 -13.50 -4.84
C VAL A 15 7.64 -14.06 -5.11
N SER A 16 7.36 -15.27 -4.60
CA SER A 16 6.07 -15.92 -4.86
C SER A 16 4.92 -15.20 -4.20
N VAL A 17 5.12 -14.72 -2.97
CA VAL A 17 4.08 -13.99 -2.25
C VAL A 17 3.88 -12.60 -2.85
N SER A 18 4.97 -12.00 -3.32
CA SER A 18 4.94 -10.66 -3.90
C SER A 18 4.00 -10.60 -5.11
N ASP A 19 4.04 -11.61 -5.97
CA ASP A 19 3.17 -11.63 -7.15
C ASP A 19 1.70 -11.67 -6.76
N THR A 20 1.33 -12.54 -5.83
CA THR A 20 -0.06 -12.65 -5.37
C THR A 20 -0.52 -11.35 -4.72
N PHE A 21 0.32 -10.79 -3.87
CA PHE A 21 0.02 -9.56 -3.16
C PHE A 21 -0.22 -8.42 -4.16
N ARG A 22 0.67 -8.29 -5.12
CA ARG A 22 0.59 -7.24 -6.14
C ARG A 22 -0.68 -7.37 -6.98
N TRP A 23 -1.02 -8.59 -7.41
CA TRP A 23 -2.22 -8.78 -8.21
C TRP A 23 -3.49 -8.44 -7.45
N ARG A 24 -3.52 -8.75 -6.16
CA ARG A 24 -4.67 -8.38 -5.33
C ARG A 24 -4.81 -6.87 -5.21
N LEU A 25 -3.70 -6.17 -5.05
CA LEU A 25 -3.73 -4.71 -5.00
C LEU A 25 -4.14 -4.10 -6.33
N ILE A 26 -3.66 -4.65 -7.43
CA ILE A 26 -4.03 -4.18 -8.76
C ILE A 26 -5.53 -4.39 -8.98
N SER A 27 -6.07 -5.51 -8.53
CA SER A 27 -7.51 -5.75 -8.62
C SER A 27 -8.32 -4.77 -7.80
N HIS A 28 -7.78 -4.36 -6.66
CA HIS A 28 -8.49 -3.44 -5.77
C HIS A 28 -8.41 -1.99 -6.26
N PHE A 29 -7.23 -1.55 -6.65
CA PHE A 29 -7.00 -0.15 -7.03
C PHE A 29 -7.12 0.12 -8.53
N GLY A 30 -6.88 -0.88 -9.36
CA GLY A 30 -6.62 -0.69 -10.78
C GLY A 30 -5.13 -0.51 -11.02
N ARG A 31 -4.67 -0.89 -12.21
CA ARG A 31 -3.24 -0.91 -12.49
C ARG A 31 -2.60 0.47 -12.36
N LYS A 32 -3.22 1.48 -12.95
CA LYS A 32 -2.69 2.84 -12.91
C LYS A 32 -2.59 3.35 -11.48
N ASN A 33 -3.67 3.18 -10.72
CA ASN A 33 -3.72 3.68 -9.35
C ASN A 33 -2.77 2.90 -8.44
N TYR A 34 -2.60 1.61 -8.70
CA TYR A 34 -1.65 0.80 -7.96
C TYR A 34 -0.23 1.38 -8.07
N TYR A 35 0.21 1.70 -9.28
CA TYR A 35 1.55 2.25 -9.46
C TYR A 35 1.70 3.62 -8.85
N LEU A 36 0.66 4.45 -8.93
CA LEU A 36 0.69 5.76 -8.30
C LEU A 36 0.77 5.65 -6.78
N ALA A 37 -0.04 4.77 -6.20
CA ALA A 37 -0.04 4.58 -4.75
C ALA A 37 1.30 4.01 -4.28
N ARG A 38 1.86 3.06 -5.02
CA ARG A 38 3.11 2.41 -4.65
C ARG A 38 4.26 3.40 -4.49
N ARG A 39 4.37 4.35 -5.41
CA ARG A 39 5.47 5.31 -5.39
C ARG A 39 5.16 6.59 -4.61
N GLY A 40 3.99 6.67 -3.99
CA GLY A 40 3.63 7.82 -3.18
C GLY A 40 3.03 9.00 -3.93
N ALA A 41 2.69 8.83 -5.20
CA ALA A 41 2.08 9.88 -5.99
C ALA A 41 0.57 10.01 -5.73
N TRP A 42 -0.02 9.02 -5.07
CA TRP A 42 -1.44 9.02 -4.69
C TRP A 42 -1.55 8.66 -3.23
N LEU A 43 -2.20 9.51 -2.45
CA LEU A 43 -2.37 9.27 -1.02
C LEU A 43 -3.37 8.14 -0.78
N ILE A 44 -3.04 7.28 0.15
CA ILE A 44 -3.83 6.09 0.46
C ILE A 44 -4.73 6.39 1.65
N LYS A 45 -6.04 6.26 1.44
CA LYS A 45 -7.03 6.51 2.48
C LYS A 45 -6.94 5.49 3.60
N PRO A 46 -7.38 5.84 4.83
CA PRO A 46 -7.34 4.88 5.94
C PRO A 46 -8.02 3.55 5.64
N ALA A 47 -9.13 3.56 4.92
CA ALA A 47 -9.82 2.31 4.56
C ALA A 47 -8.94 1.43 3.68
N ASP A 48 -8.26 2.03 2.71
CA ASP A 48 -7.37 1.29 1.83
C ASP A 48 -6.11 0.84 2.56
N GLN A 49 -5.65 1.63 3.53
CA GLN A 49 -4.53 1.23 4.38
C GLN A 49 -4.86 -0.06 5.12
N GLN A 50 -6.07 -0.15 5.68
CA GLN A 50 -6.49 -1.35 6.38
C GLN A 50 -6.53 -2.56 5.46
N PHE A 51 -7.00 -2.37 4.24
CA PHE A 51 -7.01 -3.44 3.25
C PHE A 51 -5.59 -3.94 2.98
N ILE A 52 -4.66 -3.03 2.77
CA ILE A 52 -3.27 -3.38 2.48
C ILE A 52 -2.62 -4.08 3.67
N ILE A 53 -2.82 -3.55 4.87
CA ILE A 53 -2.26 -4.13 6.09
C ILE A 53 -2.81 -5.52 6.32
N HIS A 54 -4.12 -5.68 6.17
CA HIS A 54 -4.76 -6.97 6.36
C HIS A 54 -4.22 -8.01 5.37
N LEU A 55 -4.09 -7.61 4.12
CA LEU A 55 -3.56 -8.48 3.09
C LEU A 55 -2.11 -8.87 3.38
N ALA A 56 -1.30 -7.92 3.85
CA ALA A 56 0.09 -8.19 4.20
C ALA A 56 0.17 -9.20 5.35
N LYS A 57 -0.70 -9.06 6.34
CA LYS A 57 -0.73 -10.01 7.46
C LYS A 57 -1.15 -11.39 7.02
N GLU A 58 -2.09 -11.48 6.09
CA GLU A 58 -2.50 -12.76 5.52
C GLU A 58 -1.34 -13.45 4.80
N CYS A 59 -0.42 -12.66 4.25
CA CYS A 59 0.76 -13.19 3.60
C CYS A 59 1.89 -13.53 4.58
N GLY A 60 1.63 -13.37 5.87
CA GLY A 60 2.61 -13.68 6.90
C GLY A 60 3.59 -12.56 7.21
N LEU A 61 3.35 -11.38 6.69
CA LEU A 61 4.25 -10.26 6.87
C LEU A 61 3.85 -9.45 8.09
N GLN A 62 4.82 -9.21 8.97
CA GLN A 62 4.62 -8.37 10.15
C GLN A 62 5.69 -7.31 10.19
N LEU A 63 5.28 -6.06 10.01
CA LEU A 63 6.18 -4.92 10.03
C LEU A 63 5.71 -3.91 11.06
N ASP A 64 6.63 -3.12 11.59
CA ASP A 64 6.27 -2.02 12.47
C ASP A 64 5.55 -0.94 11.67
N ASP A 65 5.92 -0.77 10.42
CA ASP A 65 5.33 0.23 9.56
C ASP A 65 5.20 -0.36 8.15
N TYR A 66 3.99 -0.30 7.61
CA TYR A 66 3.71 -0.89 6.30
C TYR A 66 3.83 0.09 5.15
N PHE A 67 3.97 1.37 5.44
CA PHE A 67 4.01 2.40 4.41
C PHE A 67 5.29 3.21 4.51
N ASP A 68 5.70 3.79 3.38
CA ASP A 68 6.95 4.54 3.32
C ASP A 68 6.86 5.86 4.09
N ASP A 69 5.70 6.52 4.04
CA ASP A 69 5.52 7.82 4.68
C ASP A 69 4.04 8.06 4.97
N TYR A 70 3.75 9.10 5.72
CA TYR A 70 2.39 9.46 6.09
C TYR A 70 2.19 10.97 5.99
N VAL A 71 0.94 11.36 5.73
CA VAL A 71 0.53 12.75 5.72
C VAL A 71 -0.67 12.90 6.64
N ASP A 72 -0.57 13.80 7.62
CA ASP A 72 -1.66 14.06 8.55
C ASP A 72 -2.66 15.02 7.93
N GLY A 73 -3.95 14.66 8.05
CA GLY A 73 -5.00 15.45 7.43
C GLY A 73 -4.71 15.56 5.95
N TYR A 74 -5.38 16.48 5.33
CA TYR A 74 -5.05 16.68 3.95
C TYR A 74 -5.74 17.92 3.42
N ASN A 75 -5.18 18.51 2.39
CA ASN A 75 -5.75 19.68 1.76
C ASN A 75 -5.73 19.59 0.25
N TRP A 76 -5.52 18.44 -0.26
CA TRP A 76 -5.43 18.37 -1.70
C TRP A 76 -6.80 18.44 -2.31
N GLY A 77 -6.94 19.28 -3.30
CA GLY A 77 -8.23 19.57 -3.85
C GLY A 77 -8.87 20.79 -3.21
N GLU A 78 -8.21 21.35 -2.26
CA GLU A 78 -8.67 22.56 -1.61
C GLU A 78 -8.33 23.77 -2.44
#